data_d643442b4edbcb2ca8288169b033d691
#
_entry.id   d643442b4edbcb2ca8288169b033d691
#
_cell.length_a   1.000
_cell.length_b   1.000
_cell.length_c   1.000
_cell.angle_alpha   90.00
_cell.angle_beta   90.00
_cell.angle_gamma   90.00
#
_symmetry.space_group_name_H-M   'P 1'
#
loop_
_entity.id
_entity.type
_entity.pdbx_description
1 polymer ?
#
loop_
_entity_poly.entity_id
_entity_poly.type
_entity_poly.pdbx_seq_one_letter_code
_entity_poly.pdbx_strand_id
1 'polypeptide(L)'
;MKILQLLLISVLLLACTNNSTNNRNEQLAGMYKLYSIQVQDSTGVYHDEWASDGTGYIIYDGKGHMAVHITPKMYDQYKWVLSENETLYPEKIKAKMDSMSVDELKAAVAEFVSNYVYVANYSVSDSADIVTHNRLSHTIPASWNTTVKRRFIFRGDTLELHNDVDKRRLLWIKQK
;
A
#
# COMPACT_ATOMS: atom_id res chain seq x y z
N MET A 1 61.27 1.60 16.53
CA MET A 1 60.52 2.11 15.35
C MET A 1 59.77 1.02 14.57
N LYS A 2 60.16 -0.24 14.53
CA LYS A 2 59.42 -1.29 13.74
C LYS A 2 58.12 -1.82 14.39
N ILE A 3 57.94 -1.73 15.70
CA ILE A 3 56.72 -2.16 16.40
C ILE A 3 55.56 -1.16 16.22
N LEU A 4 55.85 0.13 16.07
CA LEU A 4 54.83 1.15 15.92
C LEU A 4 54.18 1.11 14.49
N GLN A 5 54.91 0.63 13.50
CA GLN A 5 54.37 0.48 12.12
C GLN A 5 53.43 -0.74 11.99
N LEU A 6 53.65 -1.79 12.79
CA LEU A 6 52.77 -2.97 12.78
C LEU A 6 51.39 -2.67 13.42
N LEU A 7 51.35 -1.80 14.42
CA LEU A 7 50.09 -1.42 15.09
C LEU A 7 49.20 -0.54 14.18
N LEU A 8 49.80 0.27 13.28
CA LEU A 8 49.05 1.15 12.37
C LEU A 8 48.38 0.37 11.24
N ILE A 9 48.94 -0.76 10.81
CA ILE A 9 48.38 -1.60 9.74
C ILE A 9 47.20 -2.44 10.26
N SER A 10 47.21 -2.82 11.51
CA SER A 10 46.08 -3.62 12.12
C SER A 10 44.84 -2.78 12.32
N VAL A 11 44.90 -1.47 12.49
CA VAL A 11 43.75 -0.58 12.64
C VAL A 11 43.05 -0.29 11.31
N LEU A 12 43.77 -0.36 10.19
CA LEU A 12 43.20 -0.11 8.85
C LEU A 12 42.39 -1.31 8.29
N LEU A 13 42.54 -2.50 8.85
CA LEU A 13 41.79 -3.67 8.39
C LEU A 13 40.42 -3.85 9.07
N LEU A 14 40.12 -3.08 10.13
CA LEU A 14 38.85 -3.11 10.84
C LEU A 14 37.80 -2.12 10.29
N ALA A 15 38.17 -1.29 9.30
CA ALA A 15 37.28 -0.24 8.79
C ALA A 15 36.44 -0.64 7.55
N CYS A 16 36.47 -1.90 7.12
CA CYS A 16 35.74 -2.34 5.90
C CYS A 16 34.80 -3.51 6.14
N THR A 17 34.10 -3.57 7.27
CA THR A 17 32.85 -4.31 7.32
C THR A 17 31.70 -3.34 7.20
N ASN A 18 31.56 -2.70 6.04
CA ASN A 18 30.24 -2.26 5.61
C ASN A 18 29.41 -3.53 5.44
N ASN A 19 28.78 -3.97 6.51
CA ASN A 19 27.60 -4.81 6.42
C ASN A 19 26.53 -3.96 5.71
N SER A 20 26.58 -3.92 4.37
CA SER A 20 25.41 -3.63 3.59
C SER A 20 24.45 -4.79 3.87
N THR A 21 23.74 -4.72 4.99
CA THR A 21 22.49 -5.44 5.13
C THR A 21 21.70 -5.07 3.89
N ASN A 22 21.61 -6.01 2.94
CA ASN A 22 20.84 -5.84 1.73
C ASN A 22 19.44 -5.46 2.19
N ASN A 23 19.14 -4.16 2.16
CA ASN A 23 17.85 -3.67 2.63
C ASN A 23 16.80 -4.12 1.61
N ARG A 24 16.26 -5.33 1.79
CA ARG A 24 15.25 -5.89 0.88
C ARG A 24 14.03 -5.00 0.71
N ASN A 25 13.80 -4.04 1.61
CA ASN A 25 12.75 -3.04 1.46
C ASN A 25 12.95 -2.19 0.19
N GLU A 26 14.20 -1.95 -0.25
CA GLU A 26 14.51 -1.21 -1.47
C GLU A 26 13.97 -1.89 -2.74
N GLN A 27 13.78 -3.21 -2.72
CA GLN A 27 13.23 -3.94 -3.85
C GLN A 27 11.82 -3.46 -4.23
N LEU A 28 11.04 -3.03 -3.23
CA LEU A 28 9.68 -2.52 -3.43
C LEU A 28 9.63 -1.01 -3.68
N ALA A 29 10.76 -0.29 -3.54
CA ALA A 29 10.78 1.17 -3.63
C ALA A 29 10.18 1.68 -4.94
N GLY A 30 9.22 2.61 -4.83
CA GLY A 30 8.57 3.23 -5.97
C GLY A 30 7.10 3.51 -5.75
N MET A 31 6.51 4.15 -6.74
CA MET A 31 5.07 4.36 -6.88
C MET A 31 4.53 3.43 -7.96
N TYR A 32 3.43 2.78 -7.68
CA TYR A 32 2.77 1.86 -8.59
C TYR A 32 1.29 2.20 -8.71
N LYS A 33 0.78 2.18 -9.94
CA LYS A 33 -0.64 2.38 -10.25
C LYS A 33 -1.34 1.02 -10.31
N LEU A 34 -2.51 0.92 -9.72
CA LEU A 34 -3.35 -0.26 -9.80
C LEU A 34 -3.72 -0.54 -11.26
N TYR A 35 -3.54 -1.80 -11.65
CA TYR A 35 -3.96 -2.32 -12.95
C TYR A 35 -5.22 -3.19 -12.81
N SER A 36 -5.21 -4.13 -11.85
CA SER A 36 -6.34 -5.04 -11.64
C SER A 36 -6.30 -5.63 -10.24
N ILE A 37 -7.48 -5.97 -9.70
CA ILE A 37 -7.67 -6.83 -8.54
C ILE A 37 -8.37 -8.09 -9.01
N GLN A 38 -7.80 -9.25 -8.73
CA GLN A 38 -8.28 -10.52 -9.21
C GLN A 38 -8.45 -11.53 -8.07
N VAL A 39 -9.45 -12.38 -8.18
CA VAL A 39 -9.72 -13.50 -7.28
C VAL A 39 -9.63 -14.81 -8.06
N GLN A 40 -9.00 -15.80 -7.45
CA GLN A 40 -8.91 -17.14 -8.00
C GLN A 40 -10.16 -17.94 -7.64
N ASP A 41 -10.82 -18.51 -8.63
CA ASP A 41 -11.95 -19.41 -8.45
C ASP A 41 -11.54 -20.82 -7.97
N SER A 42 -12.51 -21.70 -7.81
CA SER A 42 -12.28 -23.08 -7.37
C SER A 42 -11.49 -23.93 -8.37
N THR A 43 -11.41 -23.52 -9.65
CA THR A 43 -10.65 -24.20 -10.71
C THR A 43 -9.21 -23.70 -10.82
N GLY A 44 -8.86 -22.63 -10.05
CA GLY A 44 -7.55 -22.02 -10.08
C GLY A 44 -7.40 -20.88 -11.10
N VAL A 45 -8.48 -20.50 -11.80
CA VAL A 45 -8.49 -19.42 -12.77
C VAL A 45 -8.72 -18.09 -12.08
N TYR A 46 -7.95 -17.05 -12.45
CA TYR A 46 -8.13 -15.71 -11.94
C TYR A 46 -9.15 -14.93 -12.77
N HIS A 47 -10.07 -14.27 -12.09
CA HIS A 47 -11.08 -13.37 -12.65
C HIS A 47 -10.94 -11.98 -12.03
N ASP A 48 -11.18 -10.93 -12.82
CA ASP A 48 -11.24 -9.58 -12.31
C ASP A 48 -12.43 -9.44 -11.36
N GLU A 49 -12.16 -9.10 -10.11
CA GLU A 49 -13.18 -8.99 -9.08
C GLU A 49 -13.69 -7.55 -8.97
N TRP A 50 -12.78 -6.62 -8.98
CA TRP A 50 -13.10 -5.22 -8.78
C TRP A 50 -12.43 -4.46 -9.91
N ALA A 51 -13.27 -3.80 -10.62
CA ALA A 51 -13.00 -3.08 -11.83
C ALA A 51 -11.53 -2.78 -12.10
N SER A 52 -11.04 -3.29 -13.21
CA SER A 52 -9.90 -2.75 -13.97
C SER A 52 -10.00 -1.23 -14.19
N ASP A 53 -11.12 -0.63 -13.84
CA ASP A 53 -11.45 0.79 -13.97
C ASP A 53 -11.37 1.55 -12.63
N GLY A 54 -11.07 0.90 -11.50
CA GLY A 54 -10.77 1.57 -10.24
C GLY A 54 -9.45 2.34 -10.35
N THR A 55 -9.32 3.40 -9.57
CA THR A 55 -8.07 4.15 -9.49
C THR A 55 -7.38 3.83 -8.19
N GLY A 56 -6.10 3.51 -8.25
CA GLY A 56 -5.34 3.24 -7.03
C GLY A 56 -3.86 3.43 -7.22
N TYR A 57 -3.20 3.77 -6.12
CA TYR A 57 -1.76 3.87 -6.05
C TYR A 57 -1.26 3.22 -4.77
N ILE A 58 -0.12 2.56 -4.89
CA ILE A 58 0.67 2.10 -3.74
C ILE A 58 2.06 2.69 -3.86
N ILE A 59 2.58 3.16 -2.73
CA ILE A 59 3.90 3.78 -2.65
C ILE A 59 4.69 3.09 -1.56
N TYR A 60 5.91 2.70 -1.87
CA TYR A 60 6.91 2.22 -0.93
C TYR A 60 8.12 3.14 -0.96
N ASP A 61 8.59 3.64 0.18
CA ASP A 61 9.72 4.57 0.27
C ASP A 61 11.10 3.89 0.20
N GLY A 62 11.15 2.56 0.21
CA GLY A 62 12.39 1.78 0.29
C GLY A 62 13.00 1.72 1.70
N LYS A 63 12.47 2.46 2.66
CA LYS A 63 13.02 2.61 4.03
C LYS A 63 12.13 1.98 5.09
N GLY A 64 10.97 1.45 4.71
CA GLY A 64 10.06 0.77 5.63
C GLY A 64 8.72 1.45 5.82
N HIS A 65 8.38 2.50 5.05
CA HIS A 65 7.07 3.15 5.10
C HIS A 65 6.35 3.00 3.77
N MET A 66 5.05 2.82 3.83
CA MET A 66 4.22 2.69 2.65
C MET A 66 2.85 3.33 2.85
N ALA A 67 2.23 3.68 1.74
CA ALA A 67 0.84 4.10 1.68
C ALA A 67 0.14 3.43 0.49
N VAL A 68 -1.13 3.12 0.64
CA VAL A 68 -1.99 2.67 -0.44
C VAL A 68 -3.30 3.42 -0.41
N HIS A 69 -3.78 3.79 -1.60
CA HIS A 69 -5.08 4.37 -1.81
C HIS A 69 -5.70 3.70 -3.03
N ILE A 70 -6.88 3.11 -2.85
CA ILE A 70 -7.68 2.52 -3.91
C ILE A 70 -9.10 3.08 -3.79
N THR A 71 -9.60 3.67 -4.87
CA THR A 71 -10.95 4.20 -4.98
C THR A 71 -11.80 3.36 -5.92
N PRO A 72 -13.11 3.21 -5.67
CA PRO A 72 -14.01 2.56 -6.61
C PRO A 72 -14.10 3.34 -7.93
N LYS A 73 -14.59 2.67 -8.97
CA LYS A 73 -14.67 3.18 -10.34
C LYS A 73 -15.39 4.52 -10.48
N MET A 74 -16.45 4.71 -9.73
CA MET A 74 -17.38 5.85 -9.88
C MET A 74 -17.13 6.93 -8.82
N TYR A 75 -16.06 6.82 -8.04
CA TYR A 75 -15.82 7.70 -6.90
C TYR A 75 -15.80 9.19 -7.24
N ASP A 76 -15.27 9.55 -8.39
CA ASP A 76 -15.19 10.93 -8.85
C ASP A 76 -16.57 11.54 -9.22
N GLN A 77 -17.60 10.72 -9.39
CA GLN A 77 -18.97 11.20 -9.63
C GLN A 77 -19.64 11.75 -8.36
N TYR A 78 -19.05 11.48 -7.18
CA TYR A 78 -19.56 11.96 -5.89
C TYR A 78 -19.00 13.33 -5.47
N LYS A 79 -18.36 14.09 -6.38
CA LYS A 79 -17.87 15.46 -6.14
C LYS A 79 -18.95 16.42 -5.64
N TRP A 80 -20.20 16.14 -5.95
CA TRP A 80 -21.35 16.95 -5.55
C TRP A 80 -21.71 16.77 -4.06
N VAL A 81 -21.24 15.71 -3.41
CA VAL A 81 -21.59 15.42 -2.02
C VAL A 81 -20.90 16.39 -1.09
N LEU A 82 -19.58 16.53 -1.20
CA LEU A 82 -18.78 17.44 -0.39
C LEU A 82 -17.64 18.02 -1.22
N SER A 83 -17.46 19.33 -1.15
CA SER A 83 -16.26 19.99 -1.65
C SER A 83 -15.14 19.93 -0.59
N GLU A 84 -13.90 20.16 -1.01
CA GLU A 84 -12.74 20.21 -0.10
C GLU A 84 -12.96 21.22 1.04
N ASN A 85 -13.52 22.40 0.72
CA ASN A 85 -13.80 23.44 1.70
C ASN A 85 -14.91 23.06 2.69
N GLU A 86 -15.85 22.21 2.30
CA GLU A 86 -16.93 21.74 3.19
C GLU A 86 -16.44 20.70 4.19
N THR A 87 -15.47 19.86 3.79
CA THR A 87 -14.93 18.80 4.67
C THR A 87 -14.15 19.34 5.87
N LEU A 88 -13.74 20.60 5.84
CA LEU A 88 -13.04 21.26 6.94
C LEU A 88 -13.98 21.74 8.07
N TYR A 89 -15.29 21.73 7.85
CA TYR A 89 -16.28 22.31 8.75
C TYR A 89 -17.38 21.29 9.08
N PRO A 90 -17.40 20.73 10.30
CA PRO A 90 -18.39 19.72 10.70
C PRO A 90 -19.84 20.15 10.51
N GLU A 91 -20.14 21.45 10.74
CA GLU A 91 -21.48 22.02 10.55
C GLU A 91 -21.91 22.02 9.07
N LYS A 92 -20.98 22.24 8.14
CA LYS A 92 -21.27 22.17 6.70
C LYS A 92 -21.51 20.72 6.25
N ILE A 93 -20.70 19.77 6.76
CA ILE A 93 -20.92 18.36 6.54
C ILE A 93 -22.32 17.96 7.00
N LYS A 94 -22.68 18.34 8.24
CA LYS A 94 -24.00 18.07 8.80
C LYS A 94 -25.12 18.67 7.95
N ALA A 95 -25.03 19.96 7.63
CA ALA A 95 -26.04 20.64 6.81
C ALA A 95 -26.24 19.97 5.42
N LYS A 96 -25.12 19.54 4.79
CA LYS A 96 -25.16 18.80 3.54
C LYS A 96 -25.88 17.46 3.68
N MET A 97 -25.52 16.68 4.72
CA MET A 97 -26.16 15.40 5.00
C MET A 97 -27.65 15.54 5.29
N ASP A 98 -28.04 16.56 6.08
CA ASP A 98 -29.45 16.87 6.40
C ASP A 98 -30.26 17.27 5.15
N SER A 99 -29.62 17.78 4.09
CA SER A 99 -30.26 18.17 2.83
C SER A 99 -30.42 17.02 1.84
N MET A 100 -29.77 15.85 2.07
CA MET A 100 -29.81 14.70 1.17
C MET A 100 -31.04 13.82 1.44
N SER A 101 -31.58 13.23 0.39
CA SER A 101 -32.51 12.13 0.54
C SER A 101 -31.82 10.91 1.16
N VAL A 102 -32.61 10.01 1.75
CA VAL A 102 -32.09 8.77 2.34
C VAL A 102 -31.34 7.93 1.31
N ASP A 103 -31.81 7.88 0.07
CA ASP A 103 -31.21 7.07 -0.98
C ASP A 103 -29.89 7.67 -1.47
N GLU A 104 -29.81 9.01 -1.63
CA GLU A 104 -28.56 9.71 -1.91
C GLU A 104 -27.53 9.52 -0.81
N LEU A 105 -27.97 9.61 0.47
CA LEU A 105 -27.08 9.39 1.61
C LEU A 105 -26.56 7.96 1.65
N LYS A 106 -27.41 6.95 1.42
CA LYS A 106 -26.97 5.55 1.36
C LYS A 106 -25.98 5.30 0.23
N ALA A 107 -26.26 5.86 -0.96
CA ALA A 107 -25.37 5.73 -2.12
C ALA A 107 -23.99 6.37 -1.83
N ALA A 108 -23.98 7.59 -1.29
CA ALA A 108 -22.74 8.28 -0.93
C ALA A 108 -21.94 7.52 0.15
N VAL A 109 -22.62 7.03 1.20
CA VAL A 109 -21.96 6.23 2.25
C VAL A 109 -21.38 4.95 1.68
N ALA A 110 -22.13 4.21 0.84
CA ALA A 110 -21.65 2.98 0.20
C ALA A 110 -20.37 3.26 -0.62
N GLU A 111 -20.33 4.35 -1.36
CA GLU A 111 -19.18 4.75 -2.18
C GLU A 111 -17.99 5.14 -1.30
N PHE A 112 -18.20 5.95 -0.26
CA PHE A 112 -17.11 6.40 0.61
C PHE A 112 -16.51 5.27 1.45
N VAL A 113 -17.31 4.32 1.95
CA VAL A 113 -16.79 3.17 2.70
C VAL A 113 -16.08 2.16 1.80
N SER A 114 -16.28 2.22 0.49
CA SER A 114 -15.56 1.40 -0.49
C SER A 114 -14.14 1.89 -0.75
N ASN A 115 -13.78 3.08 -0.27
CA ASN A 115 -12.39 3.54 -0.31
C ASN A 115 -11.51 2.69 0.57
N TYR A 116 -10.41 2.20 0.00
CA TYR A 116 -9.42 1.40 0.69
C TYR A 116 -8.12 2.17 0.82
N VAL A 117 -7.93 2.79 1.97
CA VAL A 117 -6.74 3.63 2.24
C VAL A 117 -6.09 3.18 3.53
N TYR A 118 -4.79 3.00 3.53
CA TYR A 118 -4.02 2.85 4.75
C TYR A 118 -2.57 3.31 4.58
N VAL A 119 -1.96 3.62 5.72
CA VAL A 119 -0.53 3.86 5.89
C VAL A 119 0.02 2.77 6.79
N ALA A 120 1.22 2.28 6.50
CA ALA A 120 1.85 1.21 7.26
C ALA A 120 3.37 1.36 7.32
N ASN A 121 3.96 0.79 8.37
CA ASN A 121 5.34 0.36 8.29
C ASN A 121 5.39 -0.97 7.55
N TYR A 122 6.42 -1.18 6.74
CA TYR A 122 6.59 -2.46 6.07
C TYR A 122 7.99 -3.02 6.24
N SER A 123 8.08 -4.33 6.11
CA SER A 123 9.35 -5.05 6.03
C SER A 123 9.25 -6.20 5.03
N VAL A 124 10.33 -6.45 4.32
CA VAL A 124 10.47 -7.62 3.43
C VAL A 124 11.23 -8.71 4.16
N SER A 125 10.75 -9.94 4.08
CA SER A 125 11.41 -11.11 4.67
C SER A 125 12.79 -11.34 4.05
N ASP A 126 13.77 -11.72 4.87
CA ASP A 126 15.13 -12.02 4.39
C ASP A 126 15.21 -13.31 3.57
N SER A 127 14.28 -14.25 3.79
CA SER A 127 14.31 -15.59 3.20
C SER A 127 13.19 -15.90 2.23
N ALA A 128 12.22 -14.99 2.04
CA ALA A 128 11.06 -15.20 1.20
C ALA A 128 10.59 -13.89 0.55
N ASP A 129 9.91 -14.00 -0.58
CA ASP A 129 9.29 -12.85 -1.26
C ASP A 129 7.94 -12.52 -0.60
N ILE A 130 8.02 -12.18 0.69
CA ILE A 130 6.90 -11.79 1.53
C ILE A 130 7.16 -10.39 2.06
N VAL A 131 6.22 -9.49 1.83
CA VAL A 131 6.14 -8.18 2.47
C VAL A 131 5.11 -8.22 3.59
N THR A 132 5.49 -7.69 4.74
CA THR A 132 4.61 -7.53 5.91
C THR A 132 4.27 -6.06 6.05
N HIS A 133 2.98 -5.71 6.07
CA HIS A 133 2.50 -4.36 6.35
C HIS A 133 1.92 -4.31 7.76
N ASN A 134 2.53 -3.53 8.64
CA ASN A 134 2.02 -3.22 9.98
C ASN A 134 1.24 -1.91 9.86
N ARG A 135 -0.09 -2.01 9.70
CA ARG A 135 -0.96 -0.88 9.42
C ARG A 135 -1.05 0.06 10.63
N LEU A 136 -0.76 1.33 10.40
CA LEU A 136 -0.81 2.39 11.42
C LEU A 136 -2.16 3.10 11.43
N SER A 137 -2.79 3.26 10.26
CA SER A 137 -4.12 3.82 10.08
C SER A 137 -4.81 3.16 8.90
N HIS A 138 -6.14 3.19 8.87
CA HIS A 138 -6.93 2.58 7.80
C HIS A 138 -8.31 3.26 7.71
N THR A 139 -8.90 3.36 6.50
CA THR A 139 -10.31 3.79 6.34
C THR A 139 -11.31 2.82 6.96
N ILE A 140 -10.96 1.53 7.06
CA ILE A 140 -11.76 0.53 7.76
C ILE A 140 -11.27 0.44 9.21
N PRO A 141 -12.06 0.86 10.22
CA PRO A 141 -11.60 0.93 11.63
C PRO A 141 -11.10 -0.41 12.17
N ALA A 142 -11.73 -1.52 11.82
CA ALA A 142 -11.32 -2.87 12.25
C ALA A 142 -9.93 -3.29 11.75
N SER A 143 -9.36 -2.55 10.80
CA SER A 143 -8.03 -2.82 10.22
C SER A 143 -6.91 -1.98 10.84
N TRP A 144 -7.21 -1.07 11.77
CA TRP A 144 -6.20 -0.28 12.48
C TRP A 144 -5.31 -1.15 13.35
N ASN A 145 -4.02 -0.84 13.40
CA ASN A 145 -3.01 -1.56 14.18
C ASN A 145 -2.99 -3.08 13.92
N THR A 146 -3.35 -3.48 12.71
CA THR A 146 -3.31 -4.88 12.28
C THR A 146 -2.18 -5.12 11.30
N THR A 147 -1.79 -6.38 11.16
CA THR A 147 -0.72 -6.81 10.25
C THR A 147 -1.32 -7.60 9.09
N VAL A 148 -0.84 -7.32 7.88
CA VAL A 148 -1.13 -8.15 6.70
C VAL A 148 0.15 -8.55 6.01
N LYS A 149 0.23 -9.83 5.61
CA LYS A 149 1.34 -10.37 4.81
C LYS A 149 0.88 -10.56 3.38
N ARG A 150 1.77 -10.25 2.44
CA ARG A 150 1.58 -10.41 1.01
C ARG A 150 2.78 -11.09 0.41
N ARG A 151 2.58 -12.14 -0.35
CA ARG A 151 3.63 -12.63 -1.23
C ARG A 151 3.71 -11.69 -2.44
N PHE A 152 4.90 -11.28 -2.82
CA PHE A 152 5.09 -10.39 -3.97
C PHE A 152 5.89 -11.08 -5.08
N ILE A 153 5.59 -10.70 -6.32
CA ILE A 153 6.29 -11.19 -7.51
C ILE A 153 6.46 -10.00 -8.46
N PHE A 154 7.65 -9.84 -9.01
CA PHE A 154 7.89 -8.89 -10.09
C PHE A 154 7.84 -9.59 -11.45
N ARG A 155 7.09 -9.01 -12.40
CA ARG A 155 7.08 -9.39 -13.81
C ARG A 155 7.32 -8.14 -14.66
N GLY A 156 8.59 -7.84 -14.95
CA GLY A 156 8.98 -6.57 -15.54
C GLY A 156 8.57 -5.39 -14.67
N ASP A 157 7.80 -4.46 -15.19
CA ASP A 157 7.30 -3.29 -14.46
C ASP A 157 6.06 -3.60 -13.58
N THR A 158 5.58 -4.84 -13.58
CA THR A 158 4.41 -5.25 -12.80
C THR A 158 4.82 -5.83 -11.46
N LEU A 159 4.30 -5.27 -10.38
CA LEU A 159 4.32 -5.84 -9.03
C LEU A 159 3.00 -6.58 -8.78
N GLU A 160 3.06 -7.87 -8.52
CA GLU A 160 1.93 -8.67 -8.06
C GLU A 160 1.99 -8.80 -6.53
N LEU A 161 0.91 -8.47 -5.84
CA LEU A 161 0.75 -8.69 -4.41
C LEU A 161 -0.36 -9.73 -4.18
N HIS A 162 0.01 -10.89 -3.65
CA HIS A 162 -0.90 -12.00 -3.41
C HIS A 162 -1.33 -12.05 -1.95
N ASN A 163 -2.63 -12.29 -1.72
CA ASN A 163 -3.16 -12.71 -0.44
C ASN A 163 -3.58 -14.19 -0.55
N ASP A 164 -2.79 -15.06 0.05
CA ASP A 164 -3.01 -16.50 -0.08
C ASP A 164 -4.24 -16.99 0.74
N VAL A 165 -4.74 -16.17 1.68
CA VAL A 165 -5.93 -16.51 2.50
C VAL A 165 -7.22 -16.42 1.69
N ASP A 166 -7.43 -15.31 0.97
CA ASP A 166 -8.62 -15.05 0.16
C ASP A 166 -8.39 -15.30 -1.33
N LYS A 167 -7.23 -15.87 -1.68
CA LYS A 167 -6.83 -16.17 -3.07
C LYS A 167 -6.87 -14.95 -4.00
N ARG A 168 -6.72 -13.76 -3.44
CA ARG A 168 -6.74 -12.50 -4.15
C ARG A 168 -5.34 -12.09 -4.57
N ARG A 169 -5.21 -11.50 -5.76
CA ARG A 169 -3.99 -10.81 -6.17
C ARG A 169 -4.29 -9.41 -6.70
N LEU A 170 -3.39 -8.49 -6.42
CA LEU A 170 -3.42 -7.12 -6.90
C LEU A 170 -2.26 -6.94 -7.87
N LEU A 171 -2.54 -6.44 -9.05
CA LEU A 171 -1.56 -6.16 -10.09
C LEU A 171 -1.31 -4.65 -10.14
N TRP A 172 -0.04 -4.26 -10.04
CA TRP A 172 0.39 -2.88 -9.94
C TRP A 172 1.46 -2.57 -10.97
N ILE A 173 1.32 -1.50 -11.73
CA ILE A 173 2.30 -1.07 -12.74
C ILE A 173 3.16 0.04 -12.18
N LYS A 174 4.48 -0.16 -12.20
CA LYS A 174 5.45 0.82 -11.74
C LYS A 174 5.34 2.11 -12.54
N GLN A 175 5.31 3.23 -11.85
CA GLN A 175 5.32 4.55 -12.46
C GLN A 175 6.76 5.04 -12.62
N LYS A 176 7.05 5.68 -13.76
CA LYS A 176 8.36 6.24 -14.10
C LYS A 176 8.53 7.63 -13.54
#